data_03b53c36842e906d4629847cdbe9fa42
#
_entry.id   03b53c36842e906d4629847cdbe9fa42
#
_cell.length_a   1.000
_cell.length_b   1.000
_cell.length_c   1.000
_cell.angle_alpha   90.00
_cell.angle_beta   90.00
_cell.angle_gamma   90.00
#
_symmetry.space_group_name_H-M   'P 1'
#
loop_
_entity.id
_entity.type
_entity.pdbx_description
1 polymer ?
#
loop_
_entity_poly.entity_id
_entity_poly.type
_entity_poly.pdbx_seq_one_letter_code
_entity_poly.pdbx_strand_id
1 'polypeptide(L)'
;MGQMIWVEILTRHREVAARYRFAGPEIRIGRGYTNDVVLDDPHVAVEHLRVRRADNQALIAEDIGTLNGMHVGGKREKVQQVILNGDQVIRIGRTELRIRGTDYVLPRERVLTGPTRVIPIIVALSAVLLIIEALSLWLRQVAEPQLSYYLPGLLALPAYAVTWAGVWAILCRIFSGQARFERQLLIALSGLLALTIYQRISEFAPFVISWYMPTKYAFVAIYVLLGVICFWHLREIGPSRLRAKGGIVAGLALLAIATQWLIDAEARFNYGQQSAARHLLPTAFRLKPLRDEEAFFGDVEKLKDQLDHDRKKQAAPGDAVIEADED
;
A
#
# COMPACT_ATOMS: atom_id res chain seq x y z
N MET A 1 -16.91 50.07 -1.41
CA MET A 1 -17.34 48.71 -1.82
C MET A 1 -17.59 47.91 -0.56
N GLY A 2 -18.83 47.41 -0.37
CA GLY A 2 -19.18 46.61 0.81
C GLY A 2 -18.28 45.37 0.92
N GLN A 3 -17.70 45.17 2.08
CA GLN A 3 -16.85 44.01 2.35
C GLN A 3 -17.70 42.74 2.40
N MET A 4 -17.44 41.80 1.50
CA MET A 4 -18.17 40.54 1.41
C MET A 4 -17.58 39.50 2.33
N ILE A 5 -18.42 38.58 2.83
CA ILE A 5 -18.04 37.40 3.57
C ILE A 5 -18.43 36.18 2.74
N TRP A 6 -17.52 35.26 2.59
CA TRP A 6 -17.75 34.01 1.87
C TRP A 6 -17.81 32.85 2.86
N VAL A 7 -18.89 32.07 2.78
CA VAL A 7 -19.02 30.80 3.54
C VAL A 7 -18.96 29.66 2.58
N GLU A 8 -17.98 28.80 2.77
CA GLU A 8 -17.75 27.57 1.98
C GLU A 8 -18.15 26.35 2.81
N ILE A 9 -19.09 25.56 2.32
CA ILE A 9 -19.40 24.25 2.89
C ILE A 9 -18.44 23.25 2.26
N LEU A 10 -17.77 22.44 3.09
CA LEU A 10 -16.75 21.52 2.64
C LEU A 10 -17.28 20.08 2.62
N THR A 11 -16.82 19.31 1.62
CA THR A 11 -16.97 17.85 1.58
C THR A 11 -16.04 17.19 2.60
N ARG A 12 -16.19 15.86 2.84
CA ARG A 12 -15.26 15.05 3.64
C ARG A 12 -13.81 15.09 3.15
N HIS A 13 -13.62 15.46 1.88
CA HIS A 13 -12.29 15.63 1.26
C HIS A 13 -11.77 17.06 1.33
N ARG A 14 -12.50 17.95 2.05
CA ARG A 14 -12.21 19.39 2.18
C ARG A 14 -12.28 20.15 0.85
N GLU A 15 -13.00 19.61 -0.13
CA GLU A 15 -13.36 20.30 -1.35
C GLU A 15 -14.60 21.15 -1.10
N VAL A 16 -14.74 22.25 -1.83
CA VAL A 16 -15.90 23.15 -1.67
C VAL A 16 -17.12 22.51 -2.35
N ALA A 17 -18.10 22.11 -1.54
CA ALA A 17 -19.37 21.57 -2.00
C ALA A 17 -20.34 22.71 -2.40
N ALA A 18 -20.39 23.77 -1.60
CA ALA A 18 -21.22 24.94 -1.85
C ALA A 18 -20.49 26.20 -1.35
N ARG A 19 -20.78 27.34 -2.00
CA ARG A 19 -20.21 28.64 -1.65
C ARG A 19 -21.30 29.67 -1.64
N TYR A 20 -21.43 30.39 -0.52
CA TYR A 20 -22.37 31.44 -0.33
C TYR A 20 -21.64 32.78 -0.13
N ARG A 21 -22.19 33.85 -0.67
CA ARG A 21 -21.65 35.21 -0.58
C ARG A 21 -22.63 36.11 0.11
N PHE A 22 -22.18 36.78 1.13
CA PHE A 22 -23.02 37.72 1.91
C PHE A 22 -22.40 39.10 1.97
N ALA A 23 -23.25 40.10 1.87
CA ALA A 23 -22.91 41.51 2.07
C ALA A 23 -23.51 41.92 3.42
N GLY A 24 -22.67 42.18 4.42
CA GLY A 24 -23.15 42.59 5.74
C GLY A 24 -22.11 42.39 6.83
N PRO A 25 -22.34 43.00 8.00
CA PRO A 25 -21.43 42.91 9.13
C PRO A 25 -21.54 41.59 9.90
N GLU A 26 -22.66 40.90 9.78
CA GLU A 26 -22.97 39.66 10.52
C GLU A 26 -23.66 38.63 9.61
N ILE A 27 -23.41 37.38 9.86
CA ILE A 27 -24.02 36.21 9.21
C ILE A 27 -24.38 35.21 10.29
N ARG A 28 -25.56 34.59 10.18
CA ARG A 28 -26.06 33.53 11.04
C ARG A 28 -26.06 32.22 10.29
N ILE A 29 -25.57 31.18 10.94
CA ILE A 29 -25.46 29.83 10.35
C ILE A 29 -26.11 28.83 11.31
N GLY A 30 -27.03 28.04 10.80
CA GLY A 30 -27.74 27.06 11.62
C GLY A 30 -28.68 26.19 10.80
N ARG A 31 -29.46 25.35 11.46
CA ARG A 31 -30.45 24.48 10.82
C ARG A 31 -31.80 25.16 10.58
N GLY A 32 -32.09 26.25 11.31
CA GLY A 32 -33.34 26.98 11.18
C GLY A 32 -33.36 27.81 9.91
N TYR A 33 -34.56 27.99 9.31
CA TYR A 33 -34.76 28.74 8.09
C TYR A 33 -34.61 30.26 8.25
N THR A 34 -34.46 30.72 9.49
CA THR A 34 -34.21 32.13 9.79
C THR A 34 -32.72 32.52 9.68
N ASN A 35 -31.83 31.55 9.45
CA ASN A 35 -30.41 31.80 9.26
C ASN A 35 -30.11 32.22 7.82
N ASP A 36 -29.00 32.95 7.64
CA ASP A 36 -28.47 33.30 6.31
C ASP A 36 -27.92 32.08 5.57
N VAL A 37 -27.30 31.13 6.32
CA VAL A 37 -26.87 29.86 5.80
C VAL A 37 -27.61 28.75 6.52
N VAL A 38 -28.50 28.07 5.82
CA VAL A 38 -29.26 26.93 6.33
C VAL A 38 -28.52 25.62 6.03
N LEU A 39 -28.26 24.84 7.08
CA LEU A 39 -27.57 23.56 6.99
C LEU A 39 -28.52 22.41 7.27
N ASP A 40 -28.53 21.43 6.40
CA ASP A 40 -29.30 20.18 6.58
C ASP A 40 -28.46 19.14 7.36
N ASP A 41 -28.19 19.44 8.62
CA ASP A 41 -27.47 18.58 9.54
C ASP A 41 -28.20 18.50 10.87
N PRO A 42 -28.74 17.34 11.29
CA PRO A 42 -29.50 17.20 12.53
C PRO A 42 -28.67 17.46 13.79
N HIS A 43 -27.34 17.48 13.71
CA HIS A 43 -26.44 17.81 14.80
C HIS A 43 -26.11 19.29 14.91
N VAL A 44 -26.61 20.12 13.99
CA VAL A 44 -26.50 21.58 14.02
C VAL A 44 -27.74 22.15 14.74
N ALA A 45 -27.54 23.11 15.66
CA ALA A 45 -28.63 23.78 16.33
C ALA A 45 -29.44 24.66 15.38
N VAL A 46 -30.67 25.04 15.77
CA VAL A 46 -31.52 25.93 14.97
C VAL A 46 -30.77 27.21 14.63
N GLU A 47 -30.18 27.87 15.61
CA GLU A 47 -29.15 28.89 15.46
C GLU A 47 -27.87 28.30 16.09
N HIS A 48 -26.74 28.24 15.36
CA HIS A 48 -25.57 27.59 15.86
C HIS A 48 -24.35 28.51 15.93
N LEU A 49 -24.05 29.15 14.84
CA LEU A 49 -22.87 29.97 14.67
C LEU A 49 -23.25 31.39 14.21
N ARG A 50 -22.61 32.36 14.83
CA ARG A 50 -22.66 33.76 14.41
C ARG A 50 -21.29 34.17 13.89
N VAL A 51 -21.21 34.72 12.70
CA VAL A 51 -19.98 35.27 12.13
C VAL A 51 -20.15 36.77 12.03
N ARG A 52 -19.30 37.51 12.69
CA ARG A 52 -19.32 38.96 12.68
C ARG A 52 -17.96 39.55 12.35
N ARG A 53 -17.95 40.76 11.88
CA ARG A 53 -16.75 41.55 11.67
C ARG A 53 -16.49 42.43 12.90
N ALA A 54 -15.26 42.36 13.43
CA ALA A 54 -14.81 43.23 14.52
C ALA A 54 -14.40 44.60 13.98
N ASP A 55 -14.23 45.57 14.86
CA ASP A 55 -13.83 46.96 14.53
C ASP A 55 -12.48 47.01 13.79
N ASN A 56 -11.57 46.07 14.10
CA ASN A 56 -10.27 45.91 13.43
C ASN A 56 -10.38 45.13 12.10
N GLN A 57 -11.58 44.96 11.55
CA GLN A 57 -11.87 44.24 10.30
C GLN A 57 -11.68 42.73 10.35
N ALA A 58 -11.24 42.16 11.46
CA ALA A 58 -11.09 40.72 11.61
C ALA A 58 -12.47 40.03 11.61
N LEU A 59 -12.57 38.88 10.94
CA LEU A 59 -13.75 38.03 11.01
C LEU A 59 -13.69 37.17 12.27
N ILE A 60 -14.77 37.16 13.03
CA ILE A 60 -14.90 36.37 14.26
C ILE A 60 -16.08 35.44 14.09
N ALA A 61 -15.85 34.14 14.35
CA ALA A 61 -16.90 33.14 14.49
C ALA A 61 -17.16 32.87 15.97
N GLU A 62 -18.43 32.85 16.36
CA GLU A 62 -18.88 32.66 17.72
C GLU A 62 -19.98 31.59 17.78
N ASP A 63 -19.80 30.61 18.65
CA ASP A 63 -20.83 29.63 18.98
C ASP A 63 -21.78 30.25 20.04
N ILE A 64 -23.06 30.24 19.76
CA ILE A 64 -24.08 30.86 20.64
C ILE A 64 -24.45 29.98 21.86
N GLY A 65 -23.58 29.06 22.27
CA GLY A 65 -23.81 28.19 23.43
C GLY A 65 -24.53 26.90 23.07
N THR A 66 -24.21 26.32 21.94
CA THR A 66 -24.90 25.12 21.43
C THR A 66 -24.46 23.83 22.09
N LEU A 67 -25.34 22.80 22.07
CA LEU A 67 -25.07 21.49 22.68
C LEU A 67 -23.83 20.81 22.10
N ASN A 68 -23.65 20.86 20.78
CA ASN A 68 -22.53 20.20 20.10
C ASN A 68 -21.29 21.09 19.98
N GLY A 69 -21.44 22.42 20.07
CA GLY A 69 -20.36 23.38 20.04
C GLY A 69 -19.67 23.54 18.69
N MET A 70 -18.78 24.50 18.62
CA MET A 70 -17.90 24.75 17.49
C MET A 70 -16.52 24.13 17.72
N HIS A 71 -15.95 23.46 16.69
CA HIS A 71 -14.61 22.89 16.72
C HIS A 71 -13.76 23.47 15.60
N VAL A 72 -12.49 23.77 15.88
CA VAL A 72 -11.58 24.41 14.93
C VAL A 72 -10.36 23.54 14.65
N GLY A 73 -9.99 23.45 13.38
CA GLY A 73 -8.75 22.79 12.97
C GLY A 73 -8.67 21.27 13.24
N GLY A 74 -9.84 20.60 13.40
CA GLY A 74 -9.90 19.14 13.67
C GLY A 74 -9.65 18.77 15.15
N LYS A 75 -9.52 19.75 16.04
CA LYS A 75 -9.43 19.50 17.49
C LYS A 75 -10.78 19.04 18.03
N ARG A 76 -10.75 18.25 19.13
CA ARG A 76 -11.98 17.79 19.80
C ARG A 76 -12.55 18.78 20.82
N GLU A 77 -11.76 19.77 21.21
CA GLU A 77 -12.17 20.79 22.15
C GLU A 77 -13.21 21.74 21.52
N LYS A 78 -14.22 22.13 22.30
CA LYS A 78 -15.19 23.14 21.93
C LYS A 78 -14.59 24.51 22.11
N VAL A 79 -14.78 25.37 21.11
CA VAL A 79 -14.31 26.74 21.13
C VAL A 79 -15.54 27.65 21.04
N GLN A 80 -15.70 28.60 21.97
CA GLN A 80 -16.80 29.53 21.94
C GLN A 80 -16.61 30.63 20.88
N GLN A 81 -15.35 31.09 20.73
CA GLN A 81 -15.06 32.19 19.82
C GLN A 81 -13.70 31.98 19.16
N VAL A 82 -13.59 32.30 17.88
CA VAL A 82 -12.33 32.20 17.11
C VAL A 82 -12.19 33.32 16.11
N ILE A 83 -10.99 33.88 16.02
CA ILE A 83 -10.62 34.84 14.96
C ILE A 83 -10.27 34.05 13.71
N LEU A 84 -10.88 34.38 12.59
CA LEU A 84 -10.73 33.64 11.33
C LEU A 84 -9.62 34.23 10.48
N ASN A 85 -8.73 33.37 10.03
CA ASN A 85 -7.65 33.68 9.09
C ASN A 85 -7.96 33.26 7.63
N GLY A 86 -9.17 32.75 7.38
CA GLY A 86 -9.61 32.29 6.05
C GLY A 86 -9.21 30.86 5.67
N ASP A 87 -8.24 30.21 6.36
CA ASP A 87 -7.82 28.82 6.09
C ASP A 87 -8.35 27.82 7.10
N GLN A 88 -8.78 28.31 8.25
CA GLN A 88 -9.30 27.47 9.32
C GLN A 88 -10.58 26.78 8.90
N VAL A 89 -10.63 25.47 9.14
CA VAL A 89 -11.84 24.68 9.00
C VAL A 89 -12.57 24.68 10.33
N ILE A 90 -13.79 25.14 10.32
CA ILE A 90 -14.73 25.11 11.45
C ILE A 90 -15.64 23.91 11.24
N ARG A 91 -15.84 23.11 12.28
CA ARG A 91 -16.81 22.03 12.29
C ARG A 91 -17.91 22.33 13.30
N ILE A 92 -19.15 22.31 12.82
CA ILE A 92 -20.38 22.38 13.62
C ILE A 92 -21.24 21.15 13.30
N GLY A 93 -21.59 20.37 14.29
CA GLY A 93 -22.20 19.07 14.08
C GLY A 93 -21.29 18.16 13.22
N ARG A 94 -21.78 17.70 12.08
CA ARG A 94 -21.05 16.92 11.07
C ARG A 94 -20.57 17.75 9.88
N THR A 95 -20.97 19.02 9.82
CA THR A 95 -20.68 19.91 8.70
C THR A 95 -19.37 20.65 8.93
N GLU A 96 -18.49 20.65 7.94
CA GLU A 96 -17.25 21.41 7.92
C GLU A 96 -17.44 22.67 7.06
N LEU A 97 -17.06 23.81 7.61
CA LEU A 97 -17.19 25.15 7.01
C LEU A 97 -15.83 25.83 6.93
N ARG A 98 -15.67 26.70 5.95
CA ARG A 98 -14.55 27.64 5.86
C ARG A 98 -15.07 29.00 5.50
N ILE A 99 -14.66 30.04 6.23
CA ILE A 99 -15.15 31.37 6.10
C ILE A 99 -14.02 32.32 5.72
N ARG A 100 -14.23 33.13 4.70
CA ARG A 100 -13.24 34.04 4.11
C ARG A 100 -13.78 35.42 3.91
N GLY A 101 -12.94 36.41 4.14
CA GLY A 101 -13.21 37.81 3.74
C GLY A 101 -12.74 38.07 2.30
N THR A 102 -13.11 39.23 1.76
CA THR A 102 -12.62 39.71 0.46
C THR A 102 -11.13 39.98 0.42
N ASP A 103 -10.54 40.21 1.56
CA ASP A 103 -9.10 40.44 1.79
C ASP A 103 -8.25 39.16 1.81
N TYR A 104 -8.90 38.00 1.75
CA TYR A 104 -8.17 36.72 1.74
C TYR A 104 -7.37 36.57 0.44
N VAL A 105 -6.05 36.44 0.59
CA VAL A 105 -5.13 36.22 -0.53
C VAL A 105 -5.16 34.75 -0.94
N LEU A 106 -5.65 34.47 -2.14
CA LEU A 106 -5.63 33.12 -2.70
C LEU A 106 -4.20 32.68 -2.99
N PRO A 107 -3.85 31.41 -2.70
CA PRO A 107 -2.58 30.84 -3.11
C PRO A 107 -2.43 30.94 -4.62
N ARG A 108 -1.17 31.07 -5.10
CA ARG A 108 -0.89 31.06 -6.53
C ARG A 108 -1.39 29.76 -7.16
N GLU A 109 -1.83 29.84 -8.40
CA GLU A 109 -2.22 28.70 -9.20
C GLU A 109 -1.13 27.64 -9.24
N ARG A 110 -1.52 26.39 -9.19
CA ARG A 110 -0.59 25.27 -9.36
C ARG A 110 -0.50 24.94 -10.85
N VAL A 111 0.71 24.86 -11.36
CA VAL A 111 0.95 24.39 -12.73
C VAL A 111 0.38 22.97 -12.85
N LEU A 112 -0.51 22.77 -13.81
CA LEU A 112 -0.96 21.44 -14.20
C LEU A 112 0.25 20.68 -14.76
N THR A 113 0.95 19.96 -13.89
CA THR A 113 1.90 18.95 -14.36
C THR A 113 1.08 17.81 -14.96
N GLY A 114 0.92 17.86 -16.27
CA GLY A 114 0.17 16.83 -16.99
C GLY A 114 0.78 15.43 -16.80
N PRO A 115 0.04 14.37 -17.13
CA PRO A 115 0.47 12.96 -17.06
C PRO A 115 1.67 12.63 -17.93
N THR A 116 2.10 13.53 -18.80
CA THR A 116 3.11 13.34 -19.83
C THR A 116 4.48 12.87 -19.33
N ARG A 117 4.85 13.15 -18.08
CA ARG A 117 6.13 12.69 -17.50
C ARG A 117 6.11 11.27 -16.97
N VAL A 118 4.95 10.75 -16.61
CA VAL A 118 4.80 9.42 -16.00
C VAL A 118 4.67 8.33 -17.07
N ILE A 119 4.04 8.64 -18.20
CA ILE A 119 3.81 7.70 -19.30
C ILE A 119 5.11 7.04 -19.82
N PRO A 120 6.19 7.79 -20.16
CA PRO A 120 7.41 7.16 -20.64
C PRO A 120 8.06 6.23 -19.59
N ILE A 121 7.92 6.53 -18.30
CA ILE A 121 8.42 5.67 -17.22
C ILE A 121 7.61 4.38 -17.16
N ILE A 122 6.28 4.46 -17.28
CA ILE A 122 5.40 3.28 -17.32
C ILE A 122 5.75 2.39 -18.50
N VAL A 123 5.93 2.98 -19.70
CA VAL A 123 6.32 2.25 -20.90
C VAL A 123 7.69 1.58 -20.72
N ALA A 124 8.67 2.29 -20.19
CA ALA A 124 10.01 1.74 -19.95
C ALA A 124 9.98 0.58 -18.94
N LEU A 125 9.27 0.73 -17.81
CA LEU A 125 9.11 -0.34 -16.81
C LEU A 125 8.40 -1.56 -17.38
N SER A 126 7.34 -1.35 -18.17
CA SER A 126 6.61 -2.43 -18.83
C SER A 126 7.50 -3.18 -19.83
N ALA A 127 8.28 -2.44 -20.62
CA ALA A 127 9.21 -3.04 -21.57
C ALA A 127 10.30 -3.86 -20.86
N VAL A 128 10.91 -3.34 -19.80
CA VAL A 128 11.91 -4.06 -19.00
C VAL A 128 11.33 -5.35 -18.41
N LEU A 129 10.13 -5.30 -17.84
CA LEU A 129 9.45 -6.47 -17.28
C LEU A 129 9.18 -7.53 -18.36
N LEU A 130 8.67 -7.13 -19.51
CA LEU A 130 8.41 -8.04 -20.63
C LEU A 130 9.69 -8.67 -21.17
N ILE A 131 10.79 -7.91 -21.25
CA ILE A 131 12.09 -8.43 -21.68
C ILE A 131 12.62 -9.46 -20.66
N ILE A 132 12.55 -9.16 -19.35
CA ILE A 132 12.97 -10.09 -18.30
C ILE A 132 12.16 -11.39 -18.37
N GLU A 133 10.85 -11.28 -18.57
CA GLU A 133 9.97 -12.45 -18.66
C GLU A 133 10.24 -13.26 -19.93
N ALA A 134 10.34 -12.62 -21.09
CA ALA A 134 10.67 -13.27 -22.35
C ALA A 134 12.01 -14.01 -22.28
N LEU A 135 13.04 -13.34 -21.72
CA LEU A 135 14.36 -13.95 -21.50
C LEU A 135 14.29 -15.14 -20.54
N SER A 136 13.50 -15.03 -19.48
CA SER A 136 13.32 -16.11 -18.50
C SER A 136 12.63 -17.31 -19.12
N LEU A 137 11.62 -17.11 -19.92
CA LEU A 137 10.93 -18.19 -20.65
C LEU A 137 11.88 -18.84 -21.65
N TRP A 138 12.66 -18.04 -22.37
CA TRP A 138 13.67 -18.57 -23.33
C TRP A 138 14.73 -19.41 -22.64
N LEU A 139 15.28 -18.98 -21.50
CA LEU A 139 16.29 -19.73 -20.75
C LEU A 139 15.78 -21.06 -20.19
N ARG A 140 14.47 -21.18 -19.97
CA ARG A 140 13.83 -22.41 -19.43
C ARG A 140 13.36 -23.36 -20.52
N GLN A 141 13.39 -22.92 -21.79
CA GLN A 141 12.88 -23.70 -22.89
C GLN A 141 13.90 -24.75 -23.32
N VAL A 142 13.50 -26.03 -23.31
CA VAL A 142 14.31 -27.17 -23.72
C VAL A 142 13.97 -27.62 -25.13
N ALA A 143 12.72 -27.33 -25.59
CA ALA A 143 12.23 -27.71 -26.91
C ALA A 143 12.36 -26.55 -27.91
N GLU A 144 12.03 -26.81 -29.19
CA GLU A 144 12.01 -25.77 -30.22
C GLU A 144 11.06 -24.63 -29.84
N PRO A 145 11.46 -23.35 -30.07
CA PRO A 145 10.70 -22.19 -29.65
C PRO A 145 9.39 -22.08 -30.43
N GLN A 146 8.27 -22.18 -29.72
CA GLN A 146 6.92 -21.94 -30.25
C GLN A 146 6.33 -20.66 -29.64
N LEU A 147 5.75 -19.81 -30.47
CA LEU A 147 5.15 -18.55 -30.02
C LEU A 147 4.06 -18.76 -28.95
N SER A 148 3.29 -19.84 -29.07
CA SER A 148 2.26 -20.22 -28.10
C SER A 148 2.77 -20.43 -26.67
N TYR A 149 4.04 -20.75 -26.50
CA TYR A 149 4.66 -20.92 -25.19
C TYR A 149 4.90 -19.58 -24.48
N TYR A 150 5.22 -18.53 -25.24
CA TYR A 150 5.52 -17.20 -24.69
C TYR A 150 4.26 -16.37 -24.40
N LEU A 151 3.22 -16.52 -25.25
CA LEU A 151 2.02 -15.67 -25.19
C LEU A 151 1.35 -15.63 -23.82
N PRO A 152 1.09 -16.75 -23.12
CA PRO A 152 0.42 -16.71 -21.81
C PRO A 152 1.18 -15.90 -20.77
N GLY A 153 2.50 -16.08 -20.66
CA GLY A 153 3.34 -15.35 -19.70
C GLY A 153 3.41 -13.86 -20.02
N LEU A 154 3.64 -13.52 -21.30
CA LEU A 154 3.75 -12.13 -21.73
C LEU A 154 2.43 -11.35 -21.63
N LEU A 155 1.27 -12.01 -21.81
CA LEU A 155 -0.05 -11.38 -21.67
C LEU A 155 -0.51 -11.31 -20.21
N ALA A 156 -0.20 -12.33 -19.40
CA ALA A 156 -0.61 -12.38 -18.00
C ALA A 156 0.01 -11.24 -17.18
N LEU A 157 1.27 -10.90 -17.43
CA LEU A 157 2.00 -9.89 -16.67
C LEU A 157 1.36 -8.49 -16.76
N PRO A 158 1.10 -7.91 -17.95
CA PRO A 158 0.42 -6.63 -18.05
C PRO A 158 -1.03 -6.70 -17.57
N ALA A 159 -1.75 -7.80 -17.81
CA ALA A 159 -3.10 -7.98 -17.32
C ALA A 159 -3.15 -7.95 -15.79
N TYR A 160 -2.22 -8.62 -15.11
CA TYR A 160 -2.08 -8.57 -13.67
C TYR A 160 -1.78 -7.16 -13.15
N ALA A 161 -0.81 -6.47 -13.77
CA ALA A 161 -0.42 -5.11 -13.35
C ALA A 161 -1.57 -4.11 -13.50
N VAL A 162 -2.30 -4.16 -14.63
CA VAL A 162 -3.45 -3.29 -14.90
C VAL A 162 -4.60 -3.58 -13.95
N THR A 163 -4.93 -4.86 -13.71
CA THR A 163 -6.00 -5.26 -12.79
C THR A 163 -5.67 -4.82 -11.36
N TRP A 164 -4.45 -5.07 -10.89
CA TRP A 164 -3.99 -4.66 -9.56
C TRP A 164 -4.05 -3.14 -9.38
N ALA A 165 -3.48 -2.38 -10.33
CA ALA A 165 -3.55 -0.92 -10.32
C ALA A 165 -4.98 -0.39 -10.40
N GLY A 166 -5.87 -1.07 -11.16
CA GLY A 166 -7.28 -0.75 -11.29
C GLY A 166 -8.03 -0.84 -9.96
N VAL A 167 -7.83 -1.93 -9.21
CA VAL A 167 -8.41 -2.09 -7.87
C VAL A 167 -8.02 -0.93 -6.95
N TRP A 168 -6.71 -0.59 -6.90
CA TRP A 168 -6.23 0.51 -6.09
C TRP A 168 -6.73 1.88 -6.58
N ALA A 169 -6.87 2.07 -7.88
CA ALA A 169 -7.43 3.31 -8.44
C ALA A 169 -8.91 3.49 -8.07
N ILE A 170 -9.69 2.40 -8.06
CA ILE A 170 -11.09 2.41 -7.59
C ILE A 170 -11.15 2.77 -6.10
N LEU A 171 -10.30 2.16 -5.27
CA LEU A 171 -10.21 2.50 -3.85
C LEU A 171 -9.81 3.98 -3.65
N CYS A 172 -8.83 4.49 -4.43
CA CYS A 172 -8.50 5.90 -4.43
C CYS A 172 -9.71 6.78 -4.78
N ARG A 173 -10.48 6.42 -5.80
CA ARG A 173 -11.68 7.17 -6.19
C ARG A 173 -12.73 7.21 -5.09
N ILE A 174 -12.97 6.08 -4.42
CA ILE A 174 -13.94 5.98 -3.31
C ILE A 174 -13.53 6.83 -2.11
N PHE A 175 -12.24 6.76 -1.70
CA PHE A 175 -11.77 7.39 -0.46
C PHE A 175 -11.20 8.79 -0.64
N SER A 176 -10.65 9.14 -1.80
CA SER A 176 -10.01 10.44 -2.08
C SER A 176 -10.68 11.26 -3.18
N GLY A 177 -11.72 10.71 -3.83
CA GLY A 177 -12.43 11.39 -4.92
C GLY A 177 -11.72 11.34 -6.28
N GLN A 178 -10.45 10.93 -6.34
CA GLN A 178 -9.64 10.90 -7.56
C GLN A 178 -9.04 9.52 -7.81
N ALA A 179 -9.20 8.96 -8.99
CA ALA A 179 -8.74 7.59 -9.31
C ALA A 179 -7.22 7.43 -9.35
N ARG A 180 -6.48 8.45 -9.83
CA ARG A 180 -5.00 8.48 -9.95
C ARG A 180 -4.38 7.21 -10.53
N PHE A 181 -5.04 6.61 -11.54
CA PHE A 181 -4.68 5.30 -12.10
C PHE A 181 -3.21 5.21 -12.53
N GLU A 182 -2.67 6.26 -13.18
CA GLU A 182 -1.28 6.29 -13.64
C GLU A 182 -0.27 6.12 -12.51
N ARG A 183 -0.51 6.75 -11.35
CA ARG A 183 0.35 6.61 -10.16
C ARG A 183 0.25 5.22 -9.56
N GLN A 184 -0.96 4.67 -9.52
CA GLN A 184 -1.18 3.30 -9.04
C GLN A 184 -0.49 2.28 -9.95
N LEU A 185 -0.56 2.47 -11.26
CA LEU A 185 0.12 1.61 -12.22
C LEU A 185 1.65 1.72 -12.10
N LEU A 186 2.18 2.93 -11.88
CA LEU A 186 3.61 3.11 -11.65
C LEU A 186 4.10 2.36 -10.40
N ILE A 187 3.35 2.44 -9.30
CA ILE A 187 3.66 1.70 -8.06
C ILE A 187 3.60 0.19 -8.31
N ALA A 188 2.55 -0.28 -8.99
CA ALA A 188 2.38 -1.69 -9.32
C ALA A 188 3.54 -2.23 -10.18
N LEU A 189 3.90 -1.52 -11.26
CA LEU A 189 4.99 -1.94 -12.15
C LEU A 189 6.36 -1.90 -11.45
N SER A 190 6.65 -0.86 -10.66
CA SER A 190 7.91 -0.79 -9.92
C SER A 190 8.01 -1.88 -8.85
N GLY A 191 6.91 -2.17 -8.16
CA GLY A 191 6.83 -3.26 -7.20
C GLY A 191 6.97 -4.63 -7.86
N LEU A 192 6.30 -4.84 -9.00
CA LEU A 192 6.39 -6.07 -9.77
C LEU A 192 7.83 -6.28 -10.30
N LEU A 193 8.50 -5.21 -10.75
CA LEU A 193 9.90 -5.28 -11.16
C LEU A 193 10.82 -5.71 -10.00
N ALA A 194 10.63 -5.12 -8.81
CA ALA A 194 11.40 -5.48 -7.63
C ALA A 194 11.20 -6.95 -7.23
N LEU A 195 9.94 -7.42 -7.24
CA LEU A 195 9.60 -8.83 -6.99
C LEU A 195 10.23 -9.76 -8.03
N THR A 196 10.14 -9.41 -9.32
CA THR A 196 10.73 -10.19 -10.41
C THR A 196 12.25 -10.28 -10.27
N ILE A 197 12.93 -9.17 -10.04
CA ILE A 197 14.39 -9.15 -9.84
C ILE A 197 14.76 -10.04 -8.65
N TYR A 198 14.08 -9.89 -7.52
CA TYR A 198 14.34 -10.71 -6.34
C TYR A 198 14.14 -12.21 -6.63
N GLN A 199 13.06 -12.56 -7.33
CA GLN A 199 12.78 -13.93 -7.72
C GLN A 199 13.90 -14.51 -8.59
N ARG A 200 14.39 -13.74 -9.58
CA ARG A 200 15.53 -14.17 -10.42
C ARG A 200 16.81 -14.34 -9.59
N ILE A 201 17.10 -13.42 -8.68
CA ILE A 201 18.24 -13.58 -7.76
C ILE A 201 18.08 -14.85 -6.93
N SER A 202 16.91 -15.09 -6.37
CA SER A 202 16.60 -16.27 -5.56
C SER A 202 16.75 -17.60 -6.35
N GLU A 203 16.40 -17.60 -7.63
CA GLU A 203 16.53 -18.78 -8.51
C GLU A 203 17.97 -19.02 -8.95
N PHE A 204 18.74 -17.97 -9.26
CA PHE A 204 20.06 -18.10 -9.88
C PHE A 204 21.21 -18.14 -8.85
N ALA A 205 21.09 -17.46 -7.71
CA ALA A 205 22.16 -17.39 -6.72
C ALA A 205 22.64 -18.76 -6.22
N PRO A 206 21.78 -19.75 -5.95
CA PRO A 206 22.22 -21.09 -5.55
C PRO A 206 23.11 -21.77 -6.60
N PHE A 207 22.76 -21.61 -7.87
CA PHE A 207 23.51 -22.22 -8.97
C PHE A 207 24.82 -21.48 -9.25
N VAL A 208 24.78 -20.15 -9.36
CA VAL A 208 25.92 -19.32 -9.81
C VAL A 208 27.03 -19.27 -8.77
N ILE A 209 26.67 -19.01 -7.50
CA ILE A 209 27.63 -18.76 -6.42
C ILE A 209 27.44 -19.66 -5.21
N SER A 210 26.60 -20.71 -5.30
CA SER A 210 26.24 -21.62 -4.21
C SER A 210 25.70 -20.86 -2.96
N TRP A 211 24.95 -19.78 -3.17
CA TRP A 211 24.36 -18.98 -2.09
C TRP A 211 22.86 -19.27 -1.96
N TYR A 212 22.50 -20.07 -0.97
CA TYR A 212 21.13 -20.58 -0.77
C TYR A 212 20.25 -19.68 0.10
N MET A 213 20.81 -18.66 0.76
CA MET A 213 20.04 -17.79 1.66
C MET A 213 18.88 -17.07 0.97
N PRO A 214 19.03 -16.50 -0.24
CA PRO A 214 17.91 -15.84 -0.91
C PRO A 214 16.75 -16.78 -1.20
N THR A 215 17.04 -18.05 -1.51
CA THR A 215 15.99 -19.06 -1.77
C THR A 215 15.35 -19.53 -0.48
N LYS A 216 16.14 -19.78 0.56
CA LYS A 216 15.66 -20.27 1.87
C LYS A 216 14.71 -19.28 2.54
N TYR A 217 14.98 -17.98 2.43
CA TYR A 217 14.20 -16.92 3.03
C TYR A 217 13.42 -16.09 2.01
N ALA A 218 13.14 -16.66 0.84
CA ALA A 218 12.43 -15.97 -0.24
C ALA A 218 11.08 -15.41 0.21
N PHE A 219 10.34 -16.16 1.02
CA PHE A 219 9.04 -15.73 1.55
C PHE A 219 9.14 -14.46 2.39
N VAL A 220 10.20 -14.30 3.19
CA VAL A 220 10.40 -13.10 4.01
C VAL A 220 10.54 -11.87 3.12
N ALA A 221 11.42 -11.94 2.13
CA ALA A 221 11.65 -10.82 1.22
C ALA A 221 10.41 -10.51 0.38
N ILE A 222 9.69 -11.53 -0.10
CA ILE A 222 8.44 -11.35 -0.86
C ILE A 222 7.38 -10.64 -0.01
N TYR A 223 7.11 -11.07 1.22
CA TYR A 223 6.11 -10.44 2.07
C TYR A 223 6.52 -9.03 2.51
N VAL A 224 7.81 -8.77 2.74
CA VAL A 224 8.31 -7.42 3.00
C VAL A 224 8.10 -6.51 1.78
N LEU A 225 8.48 -6.96 0.57
CA LEU A 225 8.27 -6.21 -0.67
C LEU A 225 6.79 -5.93 -0.92
N LEU A 226 5.91 -6.94 -0.76
CA LEU A 226 4.47 -6.76 -0.88
C LEU A 226 3.93 -5.76 0.14
N GLY A 227 4.41 -5.81 1.38
CA GLY A 227 4.09 -4.82 2.41
C GLY A 227 4.49 -3.40 1.98
N VAL A 228 5.70 -3.22 1.48
CA VAL A 228 6.16 -1.92 0.96
C VAL A 228 5.28 -1.43 -0.18
N ILE A 229 4.96 -2.29 -1.15
CA ILE A 229 4.09 -1.96 -2.29
C ILE A 229 2.70 -1.54 -1.80
N CYS A 230 2.08 -2.32 -0.90
CA CYS A 230 0.78 -2.00 -0.31
C CYS A 230 0.81 -0.67 0.46
N PHE A 231 1.89 -0.40 1.20
CA PHE A 231 2.05 0.87 1.91
C PHE A 231 2.08 2.06 0.95
N TRP A 232 2.80 1.97 -0.18
CA TRP A 232 2.82 3.02 -1.19
C TRP A 232 1.46 3.25 -1.83
N HIS A 233 0.70 2.19 -2.13
CA HIS A 233 -0.69 2.30 -2.60
C HIS A 233 -1.59 3.00 -1.56
N LEU A 234 -1.51 2.61 -0.29
CA LEU A 234 -2.28 3.23 0.80
C LEU A 234 -1.90 4.70 1.04
N ARG A 235 -0.65 5.08 0.81
CA ARG A 235 -0.19 6.47 0.89
C ARG A 235 -0.85 7.34 -0.18
N GLU A 236 -1.03 6.82 -1.40
CA GLU A 236 -1.70 7.53 -2.50
C GLU A 236 -3.20 7.74 -2.25
N ILE A 237 -3.86 6.85 -1.51
CA ILE A 237 -5.27 7.04 -1.10
C ILE A 237 -5.42 8.27 -0.23
N GLY A 238 -4.46 8.55 0.65
CA GLY A 238 -4.49 9.76 1.48
C GLY A 238 -3.28 9.84 2.42
N PRO A 239 -2.71 11.03 2.63
CA PRO A 239 -1.51 11.21 3.47
C PRO A 239 -1.80 11.15 4.97
N SER A 240 -3.08 11.03 5.37
CA SER A 240 -3.47 10.99 6.78
C SER A 240 -3.11 9.65 7.44
N ARG A 241 -2.70 9.71 8.72
CA ARG A 241 -2.43 8.53 9.58
C ARG A 241 -1.41 7.54 9.00
N LEU A 242 -0.33 8.01 8.36
CA LEU A 242 0.68 7.15 7.73
C LEU A 242 1.30 6.14 8.70
N ARG A 243 1.53 6.54 9.97
CA ARG A 243 2.05 5.62 11.01
C ARG A 243 1.09 4.44 11.27
N ALA A 244 -0.22 4.70 11.35
CA ALA A 244 -1.21 3.64 11.53
C ALA A 244 -1.29 2.70 10.31
N LYS A 245 -1.28 3.26 9.09
CA LYS A 245 -1.24 2.48 7.86
C LYS A 245 0.02 1.60 7.79
N GLY A 246 1.19 2.18 8.10
CA GLY A 246 2.44 1.43 8.17
C GLY A 246 2.41 0.32 9.21
N GLY A 247 1.87 0.58 10.39
CA GLY A 247 1.71 -0.42 11.45
C GLY A 247 0.81 -1.59 11.05
N ILE A 248 -0.33 -1.31 10.40
CA ILE A 248 -1.25 -2.35 9.90
C ILE A 248 -0.55 -3.22 8.84
N VAL A 249 0.09 -2.59 7.86
CA VAL A 249 0.77 -3.32 6.78
C VAL A 249 1.94 -4.15 7.33
N ALA A 250 2.74 -3.59 8.24
CA ALA A 250 3.83 -4.31 8.89
C ALA A 250 3.30 -5.50 9.71
N GLY A 251 2.22 -5.31 10.46
CA GLY A 251 1.57 -6.39 11.23
C GLY A 251 1.07 -7.53 10.33
N LEU A 252 0.43 -7.21 9.20
CA LEU A 252 -0.01 -8.21 8.22
C LEU A 252 1.17 -8.93 7.56
N ALA A 253 2.24 -8.22 7.21
CA ALA A 253 3.45 -8.82 6.65
C ALA A 253 4.12 -9.77 7.65
N LEU A 254 4.24 -9.37 8.93
CA LEU A 254 4.78 -10.21 9.99
C LEU A 254 3.92 -11.46 10.22
N LEU A 255 2.61 -11.31 10.22
CA LEU A 255 1.67 -12.43 10.34
C LEU A 255 1.86 -13.43 9.18
N ALA A 256 1.93 -12.93 7.94
CA ALA A 256 2.15 -13.76 6.77
C ALA A 256 3.51 -14.49 6.83
N ILE A 257 4.58 -13.80 7.25
CA ILE A 257 5.91 -14.41 7.46
C ILE A 257 5.85 -15.49 8.52
N ALA A 258 5.20 -15.23 9.65
CA ALA A 258 5.08 -16.21 10.75
C ALA A 258 4.28 -17.44 10.31
N THR A 259 3.16 -17.23 9.60
CA THR A 259 2.35 -18.33 9.07
C THR A 259 3.15 -19.19 8.07
N GLN A 260 3.86 -18.56 7.13
CA GLN A 260 4.68 -19.28 6.16
C GLN A 260 5.82 -20.03 6.84
N TRP A 261 6.44 -19.42 7.85
CA TRP A 261 7.49 -20.07 8.62
C TRP A 261 7.00 -21.31 9.36
N LEU A 262 5.79 -21.29 9.93
CA LEU A 262 5.16 -22.44 10.56
C LEU A 262 4.89 -23.56 9.55
N ILE A 263 4.31 -23.21 8.39
CA ILE A 263 4.04 -24.17 7.30
C ILE A 263 5.35 -24.83 6.83
N ASP A 264 6.41 -24.02 6.62
CA ASP A 264 7.71 -24.52 6.18
C ASP A 264 8.41 -25.37 7.27
N ALA A 265 8.17 -25.06 8.55
CA ALA A 265 8.69 -25.84 9.67
C ALA A 265 8.02 -27.22 9.72
N GLU A 266 6.69 -27.27 9.56
CA GLU A 266 5.92 -28.51 9.53
C GLU A 266 6.26 -29.36 8.29
N ALA A 267 6.38 -28.73 7.12
CA ALA A 267 6.80 -29.44 5.90
C ALA A 267 8.20 -30.05 6.02
N ARG A 268 9.13 -29.36 6.65
CA ARG A 268 10.48 -29.90 6.92
C ARG A 268 10.46 -31.08 7.88
N PHE A 269 9.57 -31.07 8.85
CA PHE A 269 9.40 -32.19 9.77
C PHE A 269 8.83 -33.42 9.05
N ASN A 270 7.83 -33.23 8.17
CA ASN A 270 7.13 -34.33 7.51
C ASN A 270 7.84 -34.87 6.26
N TYR A 271 8.57 -34.03 5.50
CA TYR A 271 9.09 -34.39 4.16
C TYR A 271 10.62 -34.25 4.01
N GLY A 272 11.34 -33.87 5.05
CA GLY A 272 12.79 -33.60 5.00
C GLY A 272 13.13 -32.30 4.23
N GLN A 273 14.43 -32.02 4.13
CA GLN A 273 14.90 -30.83 3.41
C GLN A 273 14.83 -31.03 1.89
N GLN A 274 13.79 -30.58 1.24
CA GLN A 274 13.77 -30.48 -0.22
C GLN A 274 14.54 -29.23 -0.68
N SER A 275 15.85 -29.32 -0.71
CA SER A 275 16.73 -28.33 -1.35
C SER A 275 17.00 -28.75 -2.80
N ALA A 276 15.96 -28.78 -3.62
CA ALA A 276 16.17 -29.08 -5.03
C ALA A 276 16.41 -27.78 -5.80
N ALA A 277 17.53 -27.67 -6.49
CA ALA A 277 17.67 -26.71 -7.58
C ALA A 277 16.62 -27.05 -8.64
N ARG A 278 15.55 -26.26 -8.74
CA ARG A 278 14.44 -26.54 -9.65
C ARG A 278 14.79 -26.38 -11.12
N HIS A 279 15.92 -25.70 -11.43
CA HIS A 279 16.34 -25.40 -12.79
C HIS A 279 17.87 -25.56 -12.90
N LEU A 280 18.32 -26.34 -13.87
CA LEU A 280 19.71 -26.42 -14.25
C LEU A 280 19.98 -25.37 -15.33
N LEU A 281 20.85 -24.43 -15.02
CA LEU A 281 21.34 -23.45 -15.99
C LEU A 281 22.53 -24.02 -16.75
N PRO A 282 22.88 -23.46 -17.94
CA PRO A 282 24.11 -23.80 -18.62
C PRO A 282 25.32 -23.62 -17.72
N THR A 283 26.25 -24.56 -17.76
CA THR A 283 27.45 -24.58 -16.92
C THR A 283 28.32 -23.33 -17.03
N ALA A 284 28.26 -22.65 -18.16
CA ALA A 284 28.92 -21.35 -18.41
C ALA A 284 28.54 -20.24 -17.42
N PHE A 285 27.37 -20.32 -16.78
CA PHE A 285 26.93 -19.33 -15.77
C PHE A 285 27.43 -19.62 -14.36
N ARG A 286 28.12 -20.74 -14.16
CA ARG A 286 28.65 -21.14 -12.85
C ARG A 286 29.98 -20.44 -12.58
N LEU A 287 30.03 -19.56 -11.61
CA LEU A 287 31.26 -18.85 -11.21
C LEU A 287 32.09 -19.64 -10.23
N LYS A 288 31.50 -20.62 -9.51
CA LYS A 288 32.22 -21.48 -8.57
C LYS A 288 32.75 -22.71 -9.30
N PRO A 289 34.03 -23.11 -9.11
CA PRO A 289 34.58 -24.29 -9.76
C PRO A 289 33.80 -25.55 -9.41
N LEU A 290 33.75 -26.47 -10.36
CA LEU A 290 33.19 -27.81 -10.14
C LEU A 290 34.00 -28.49 -9.04
N ARG A 291 33.32 -29.22 -8.18
CA ARG A 291 34.01 -30.11 -7.22
C ARG A 291 34.57 -31.33 -7.97
N ASP A 292 35.69 -31.75 -7.50
CA ASP A 292 36.31 -32.99 -7.96
C ASP A 292 35.44 -34.21 -7.63
N GLU A 293 35.53 -35.26 -8.41
CA GLU A 293 34.74 -36.49 -8.29
C GLU A 293 34.92 -37.13 -6.91
N GLU A 294 36.16 -37.20 -6.43
CA GLU A 294 36.49 -37.74 -5.11
C GLU A 294 35.84 -36.93 -3.97
N ALA A 295 35.85 -35.62 -4.08
CA ALA A 295 35.19 -34.74 -3.10
C ALA A 295 33.66 -34.88 -3.11
N PHE A 296 33.07 -35.17 -4.27
CA PHE A 296 31.65 -35.45 -4.39
C PHE A 296 31.26 -36.74 -3.67
N PHE A 297 31.97 -37.85 -3.93
CA PHE A 297 31.69 -39.14 -3.29
C PHE A 297 31.96 -39.10 -1.79
N GLY A 298 33.00 -38.39 -1.33
CA GLY A 298 33.24 -38.18 0.10
C GLY A 298 32.09 -37.38 0.81
N ASP A 299 31.43 -36.44 0.12
CA ASP A 299 30.28 -35.77 0.68
C ASP A 299 29.01 -36.65 0.67
N VAL A 300 28.85 -37.53 -0.32
CA VAL A 300 27.77 -38.55 -0.35
C VAL A 300 27.92 -39.53 0.82
N GLU A 301 29.14 -39.96 1.16
CA GLU A 301 29.38 -40.82 2.30
C GLU A 301 29.02 -40.15 3.64
N LYS A 302 29.38 -38.86 3.82
CA LYS A 302 28.93 -38.06 4.99
C LYS A 302 27.43 -37.91 5.06
N LEU A 303 26.75 -37.75 3.90
CA LEU A 303 25.30 -37.68 3.84
C LEU A 303 24.65 -38.97 4.30
N LYS A 304 25.22 -40.13 3.96
CA LYS A 304 24.77 -41.43 4.43
C LYS A 304 24.84 -41.54 5.96
N ASP A 305 25.96 -41.11 6.55
CA ASP A 305 26.10 -41.08 8.01
C ASP A 305 25.11 -40.18 8.70
N GLN A 306 24.80 -39.01 8.11
CA GLN A 306 23.77 -38.11 8.61
C GLN A 306 22.37 -38.74 8.53
N LEU A 307 22.02 -39.37 7.41
CA LEU A 307 20.74 -40.06 7.23
C LEU A 307 20.58 -41.23 8.21
N ASP A 308 21.62 -42.02 8.43
CA ASP A 308 21.60 -43.12 9.40
C ASP A 308 21.45 -42.61 10.84
N HIS A 309 22.07 -41.47 11.16
CA HIS A 309 21.91 -40.82 12.45
C HIS A 309 20.49 -40.25 12.65
N ASP A 310 19.92 -39.60 11.63
CA ASP A 310 18.56 -39.03 11.69
C ASP A 310 17.52 -40.17 11.74
N ARG A 311 17.73 -41.25 11.02
CA ARG A 311 16.91 -42.47 11.09
C ARG A 311 16.90 -43.10 12.48
N LYS A 312 18.05 -43.19 13.14
CA LYS A 312 18.17 -43.68 14.54
C LYS A 312 17.48 -42.72 15.52
N LYS A 313 17.49 -41.40 15.28
CA LYS A 313 16.75 -40.43 16.12
C LYS A 313 15.25 -40.55 15.97
N GLN A 314 14.75 -40.88 14.78
CA GLN A 314 13.33 -41.09 14.53
C GLN A 314 12.81 -42.43 15.05
N ALA A 315 13.69 -43.42 15.15
CA ALA A 315 13.36 -44.78 15.64
C ALA A 315 13.39 -44.92 17.18
N ALA A 316 13.70 -43.88 17.94
CA ALA A 316 13.67 -43.91 19.42
C ALA A 316 12.75 -42.76 19.96
N PRO A 317 11.75 -42.99 20.83
CA PRO A 317 11.08 -44.21 21.26
C PRO A 317 9.54 -44.13 21.05
N GLY A 318 8.96 -45.05 20.36
CA GLY A 318 7.50 -45.22 20.19
C GLY A 318 7.04 -46.59 19.71
N ASP A 319 7.93 -47.38 19.11
CA ASP A 319 7.55 -48.65 18.48
C ASP A 319 8.04 -49.88 19.24
N ALA A 320 8.10 -49.80 20.55
CA ALA A 320 8.27 -50.99 21.38
C ALA A 320 6.94 -51.33 22.06
N VAL A 321 5.96 -51.79 21.30
CA VAL A 321 4.85 -52.67 21.78
C VAL A 321 3.97 -53.03 20.57
N ILE A 322 4.39 -53.96 19.75
CA ILE A 322 3.55 -54.99 19.12
C ILE A 322 4.52 -56.10 18.73
N GLU A 323 5.06 -56.84 19.70
CA GLU A 323 5.43 -58.22 19.50
C GLU A 323 4.26 -59.07 19.99
N ALA A 324 3.73 -59.76 19.03
CA ALA A 324 2.62 -60.64 19.08
C ALA A 324 2.73 -61.69 20.19
N ASP A 325 1.66 -61.89 20.91
CA ASP A 325 1.23 -63.20 21.40
C ASP A 325 0.64 -63.93 20.23
N GLU A 326 1.41 -64.84 19.62
CA GLU A 326 0.95 -66.03 18.91
C GLU A 326 1.43 -67.23 19.69
N ASP A 327 0.52 -67.82 20.49
CA ASP A 327 0.48 -69.23 20.82
C ASP A 327 -0.99 -69.71 20.66
#